data_06d29ef29c81648142946e7a0769c25e
#
_entry.id   06d29ef29c81648142946e7a0769c25e
#
_cell.length_a   1.000
_cell.length_b   1.000
_cell.length_c   1.000
_cell.angle_alpha   90.00
_cell.angle_beta   90.00
_cell.angle_gamma   90.00
#
_symmetry.space_group_name_H-M   'P 1'
#
loop_
_entity.id
_entity.type
_entity.pdbx_description
1 polymer ?
#
loop_
_entity_poly.entity_id
_entity_poly.type
_entity_poly.pdbx_seq_one_letter_code
_entity_poly.pdbx_strand_id
1 'polypeptide(L)'
;MVRRVRAALRVVAVGLVLVLVGYLGISWRYADGVTRVTRDPFVKTADYVAPTHENVSFRNDAGLLLQGWWFTAPQPRGRAVVEVHGKDQNRIDSSFDPGRQARFLLANGYSVLLFDLEGHGTSEGLRWGLGQYEADDIVAAVKFAAAKAGIGKDRVATIGESMGGGSVLMAVGRDPGIGPTVVDSAYASAPVVVGEIGPKYSHLPAFFTPGLVLMAKLLYARDVASVVPVDVVRAHPERAFLFIQCENDDTVNPHHARDLKAASANPASELWMVANCGHVKAFITHPQEWQDHVLAFLEARLGP
;
A
#
# COMPACT_ATOMS: atom_id res chain seq x y z
N MET A 1 -22.75 -38.64 42.78
CA MET A 1 -21.65 -37.69 42.54
C MET A 1 -21.29 -37.55 41.04
N VAL A 2 -20.99 -38.62 40.34
CA VAL A 2 -20.59 -38.63 38.91
C VAL A 2 -21.60 -37.93 37.95
N ARG A 3 -22.91 -38.17 38.09
CA ARG A 3 -23.95 -37.52 37.26
C ARG A 3 -23.99 -35.99 37.40
N ARG A 4 -23.83 -35.47 38.62
CA ARG A 4 -23.80 -34.02 38.88
C ARG A 4 -22.54 -33.35 38.29
N VAL A 5 -21.38 -34.03 38.41
CA VAL A 5 -20.14 -33.53 37.79
C VAL A 5 -20.24 -33.49 36.25
N ARG A 6 -20.80 -34.54 35.64
CA ARG A 6 -21.03 -34.56 34.18
C ARG A 6 -22.01 -33.47 33.71
N ALA A 7 -23.06 -33.22 34.51
CA ALA A 7 -24.02 -32.12 34.17
C ALA A 7 -23.33 -30.75 34.29
N ALA A 8 -22.54 -30.50 35.33
CA ALA A 8 -21.77 -29.26 35.49
C ALA A 8 -20.76 -29.07 34.35
N LEU A 9 -20.01 -30.12 33.97
CA LEU A 9 -19.08 -30.06 32.83
C LEU A 9 -19.80 -29.72 31.50
N ARG A 10 -21.00 -30.28 31.26
CA ARG A 10 -21.81 -29.93 30.07
C ARG A 10 -22.23 -28.47 30.09
N VAL A 11 -22.67 -27.93 31.19
CA VAL A 11 -23.06 -26.53 31.32
C VAL A 11 -21.86 -25.61 31.04
N VAL A 12 -20.70 -25.93 31.63
CA VAL A 12 -19.44 -25.19 31.36
C VAL A 12 -19.06 -25.26 29.88
N ALA A 13 -19.10 -26.47 29.28
CA ALA A 13 -18.77 -26.67 27.88
C ALA A 13 -19.73 -25.85 26.96
N VAL A 14 -21.04 -25.87 27.22
CA VAL A 14 -22.01 -25.08 26.49
C VAL A 14 -21.74 -23.57 26.65
N GLY A 15 -21.44 -23.11 27.86
CA GLY A 15 -21.07 -21.74 28.15
C GLY A 15 -19.83 -21.30 27.34
N LEU A 16 -18.79 -22.10 27.32
CA LEU A 16 -17.57 -21.82 26.53
C LEU A 16 -17.85 -21.79 25.02
N VAL A 17 -18.68 -22.67 24.51
CA VAL A 17 -19.09 -22.68 23.09
C VAL A 17 -19.85 -21.39 22.76
N LEU A 18 -20.77 -20.94 23.61
CA LEU A 18 -21.51 -19.71 23.38
C LEU A 18 -20.60 -18.48 23.40
N VAL A 19 -19.63 -18.43 24.32
CA VAL A 19 -18.63 -17.35 24.36
C VAL A 19 -17.78 -17.35 23.10
N LEU A 20 -17.31 -18.52 22.63
CA LEU A 20 -16.53 -18.65 21.40
C LEU A 20 -17.36 -18.22 20.18
N VAL A 21 -18.61 -18.65 20.06
CA VAL A 21 -19.51 -18.26 18.98
C VAL A 21 -19.73 -16.73 18.98
N GLY A 22 -19.95 -16.15 20.14
CA GLY A 22 -20.09 -14.69 20.30
C GLY A 22 -18.81 -13.96 19.88
N TYR A 23 -17.63 -14.43 20.33
CA TYR A 23 -16.33 -13.89 19.95
C TYR A 23 -16.11 -13.94 18.42
N LEU A 24 -16.34 -15.11 17.83
CA LEU A 24 -16.18 -15.27 16.36
C LEU A 24 -17.21 -14.47 15.57
N GLY A 25 -18.45 -14.35 16.04
CA GLY A 25 -19.49 -13.55 15.41
C GLY A 25 -19.15 -12.06 15.39
N ILE A 26 -18.65 -11.52 16.52
CA ILE A 26 -18.16 -10.15 16.60
C ILE A 26 -16.95 -9.99 15.67
N SER A 27 -15.98 -10.89 15.75
CA SER A 27 -14.78 -10.86 14.91
C SER A 27 -15.13 -10.88 13.41
N TRP A 28 -16.09 -11.71 12.99
CA TRP A 28 -16.59 -11.73 11.62
C TRP A 28 -17.23 -10.41 11.19
N ARG A 29 -18.15 -9.88 12.00
CA ARG A 29 -18.86 -8.63 11.68
C ARG A 29 -17.90 -7.47 11.44
N TYR A 30 -16.84 -7.40 12.27
CA TYR A 30 -15.82 -6.37 12.12
C TYR A 30 -14.84 -6.67 11.00
N ALA A 31 -14.42 -7.93 10.79
CA ALA A 31 -13.58 -8.33 9.66
C ALA A 31 -14.24 -7.98 8.31
N ASP A 32 -15.56 -8.18 8.19
CA ASP A 32 -16.32 -7.76 7.01
C ASP A 32 -16.20 -6.25 6.79
N GLY A 33 -16.45 -5.45 7.82
CA GLY A 33 -16.40 -3.98 7.73
C GLY A 33 -15.01 -3.45 7.43
N VAL A 34 -13.99 -3.89 8.17
CA VAL A 34 -12.63 -3.34 8.04
C VAL A 34 -11.90 -3.76 6.77
N THR A 35 -12.30 -4.86 6.12
CA THR A 35 -11.69 -5.28 4.86
C THR A 35 -12.37 -4.71 3.62
N ARG A 36 -13.58 -4.17 3.74
CA ARG A 36 -14.25 -3.48 2.64
C ARG A 36 -13.61 -2.14 2.38
N VAL A 37 -13.44 -1.82 1.10
CA VAL A 37 -13.01 -0.48 0.68
C VAL A 37 -14.18 0.49 0.83
N THR A 38 -13.91 1.64 1.43
CA THR A 38 -14.78 2.81 1.34
C THR A 38 -14.39 3.59 0.08
N ARG A 39 -15.32 3.68 -0.88
CA ARG A 39 -15.08 4.41 -2.13
C ARG A 39 -15.53 5.85 -1.96
N ASP A 40 -14.57 6.76 -1.88
CA ASP A 40 -14.86 8.18 -1.90
C ASP A 40 -15.06 8.66 -3.35
N PRO A 41 -16.03 9.58 -3.59
CA PRO A 41 -16.22 10.18 -4.90
C PRO A 41 -14.99 11.01 -5.27
N PHE A 42 -14.68 11.10 -6.57
CA PHE A 42 -13.62 11.96 -7.07
C PHE A 42 -14.02 13.44 -6.87
N VAL A 43 -13.15 14.18 -6.20
CA VAL A 43 -13.24 15.63 -6.02
C VAL A 43 -12.42 16.35 -7.09
N LYS A 44 -11.25 15.80 -7.42
CA LYS A 44 -10.36 16.31 -8.46
C LYS A 44 -10.49 15.48 -9.73
N THR A 45 -10.27 16.11 -10.87
CA THR A 45 -10.21 15.46 -12.19
C THR A 45 -8.77 15.36 -12.68
N ALA A 46 -8.56 14.65 -13.79
CA ALA A 46 -7.24 14.53 -14.40
C ALA A 46 -6.65 15.90 -14.81
N ASP A 47 -7.50 16.89 -15.14
CA ASP A 47 -7.07 18.25 -15.46
C ASP A 47 -6.36 18.96 -14.30
N TYR A 48 -6.56 18.49 -13.07
CA TYR A 48 -5.78 18.94 -11.91
C TYR A 48 -4.30 18.59 -12.05
N VAL A 49 -3.95 17.55 -12.80
CA VAL A 49 -2.56 17.17 -13.12
C VAL A 49 -2.11 17.88 -14.40
N ALA A 50 -2.78 17.61 -15.50
CA ALA A 50 -2.49 18.20 -16.82
C ALA A 50 -3.74 18.15 -17.71
N PRO A 51 -3.92 19.13 -18.61
CA PRO A 51 -5.07 19.15 -19.51
C PRO A 51 -5.04 18.03 -20.55
N THR A 52 -3.86 17.47 -20.83
CA THR A 52 -3.71 16.35 -21.78
C THR A 52 -3.42 15.07 -21.01
N HIS A 53 -4.36 14.13 -21.08
CA HIS A 53 -4.26 12.82 -20.45
C HIS A 53 -5.03 11.77 -21.25
N GLU A 54 -4.81 10.52 -20.94
CA GLU A 54 -5.58 9.40 -21.48
C GLU A 54 -6.24 8.65 -20.32
N ASN A 55 -7.55 8.40 -20.41
CA ASN A 55 -8.21 7.43 -19.58
C ASN A 55 -7.76 6.03 -20.00
N VAL A 56 -7.25 5.26 -19.09
CA VAL A 56 -6.69 3.93 -19.38
C VAL A 56 -7.32 2.88 -18.49
N SER A 57 -7.35 1.65 -19.00
CA SER A 57 -7.76 0.49 -18.22
C SER A 57 -6.89 -0.70 -18.58
N PHE A 58 -6.61 -1.56 -17.60
CA PHE A 58 -5.83 -2.78 -17.76
C PHE A 58 -6.32 -3.82 -16.74
N ARG A 59 -5.95 -5.08 -16.93
CA ARG A 59 -6.36 -6.16 -16.01
C ARG A 59 -5.17 -6.65 -15.19
N ASN A 60 -5.43 -6.94 -13.91
CA ASN A 60 -4.50 -7.69 -13.08
C ASN A 60 -4.60 -9.20 -13.39
N ASP A 61 -3.74 -10.00 -12.76
CA ASP A 61 -3.69 -11.46 -12.98
C ASP A 61 -4.95 -12.19 -12.48
N ALA A 62 -5.73 -11.58 -11.57
CA ALA A 62 -7.05 -12.05 -11.15
C ALA A 62 -8.17 -11.71 -12.16
N GLY A 63 -7.87 -10.98 -13.24
CA GLY A 63 -8.80 -10.55 -14.26
C GLY A 63 -9.62 -9.31 -13.91
N LEU A 64 -9.39 -8.68 -12.75
CA LEU A 64 -10.08 -7.44 -12.37
C LEU A 64 -9.64 -6.27 -13.26
N LEU A 65 -10.62 -5.48 -13.71
CA LEU A 65 -10.37 -4.29 -14.52
C LEU A 65 -9.96 -3.13 -13.60
N LEU A 66 -8.73 -2.66 -13.77
CA LEU A 66 -8.20 -1.50 -13.08
C LEU A 66 -8.31 -0.27 -13.98
N GLN A 67 -8.60 0.88 -13.36
CA GLN A 67 -8.82 2.16 -14.03
C GLN A 67 -7.75 3.16 -13.65
N GLY A 68 -7.31 3.96 -14.61
CA GLY A 68 -6.26 4.94 -14.37
C GLY A 68 -6.29 6.10 -15.36
N TRP A 69 -5.35 7.01 -15.14
CA TRP A 69 -5.00 8.10 -16.03
C TRP A 69 -3.53 8.01 -16.39
N TRP A 70 -3.26 8.05 -17.68
CA TRP A 70 -1.91 8.13 -18.21
C TRP A 70 -1.60 9.55 -18.66
N PHE A 71 -0.47 10.05 -18.20
CA PHE A 71 0.08 11.33 -18.58
C PHE A 71 1.43 11.13 -19.26
N THR A 72 1.55 11.50 -20.52
CA THR A 72 2.83 11.51 -21.22
C THR A 72 3.58 12.79 -20.87
N ALA A 73 4.83 12.68 -20.47
CA ALA A 73 5.66 13.85 -20.19
C ALA A 73 5.78 14.75 -21.43
N PRO A 74 5.81 16.08 -21.29
CA PRO A 74 6.01 16.99 -22.42
C PRO A 74 7.33 16.75 -23.17
N GLN A 75 8.36 16.31 -22.45
CA GLN A 75 9.65 15.91 -22.98
C GLN A 75 10.04 14.53 -22.38
N PRO A 76 9.50 13.43 -22.93
CA PRO A 76 9.73 12.10 -22.38
C PRO A 76 11.21 11.71 -22.46
N ARG A 77 11.77 11.17 -21.38
CA ARG A 77 13.16 10.71 -21.31
C ARG A 77 13.27 9.19 -21.23
N GLY A 78 12.29 8.45 -21.76
CA GLY A 78 12.26 6.98 -21.73
C GLY A 78 12.18 6.42 -20.30
N ARG A 79 11.39 7.06 -19.45
CA ARG A 79 11.16 6.66 -18.05
C ARG A 79 9.74 7.02 -17.62
N ALA A 80 9.20 6.23 -16.71
CA ALA A 80 7.84 6.43 -16.20
C ALA A 80 7.78 6.20 -14.69
N VAL A 81 6.69 6.70 -14.08
CA VAL A 81 6.36 6.46 -12.67
C VAL A 81 4.94 5.93 -12.57
N VAL A 82 4.74 4.92 -11.73
CA VAL A 82 3.44 4.47 -11.25
C VAL A 82 3.27 4.95 -9.82
N GLU A 83 2.29 5.81 -9.56
CA GLU A 83 1.94 6.24 -8.20
C GLU A 83 0.84 5.35 -7.62
N VAL A 84 1.01 4.95 -6.36
CA VAL A 84 0.17 3.95 -5.68
C VAL A 84 -0.36 4.54 -4.38
N HIS A 85 -1.65 4.79 -4.36
CA HIS A 85 -2.37 5.41 -3.23
C HIS A 85 -2.51 4.47 -2.02
N GLY A 86 -2.86 5.04 -0.88
CA GLY A 86 -3.12 4.32 0.37
C GLY A 86 -4.54 3.73 0.46
N LYS A 87 -4.84 3.17 1.63
CA LYS A 87 -6.15 2.56 1.94
C LYS A 87 -7.28 3.59 1.88
N ASP A 88 -8.43 3.18 1.33
CA ASP A 88 -9.67 3.98 1.22
C ASP A 88 -9.49 5.33 0.48
N GLN A 89 -8.46 5.44 -0.36
CA GLN A 89 -8.17 6.59 -1.21
C GLN A 89 -8.45 6.25 -2.68
N ASN A 90 -8.18 7.16 -3.58
CA ASN A 90 -8.22 6.94 -5.02
C ASN A 90 -6.99 7.58 -5.68
N ARG A 91 -6.86 7.40 -6.99
CA ARG A 91 -5.71 7.84 -7.80
C ARG A 91 -5.36 9.33 -7.70
N ILE A 92 -6.23 10.18 -7.17
CA ILE A 92 -6.02 11.64 -7.14
C ILE A 92 -6.40 12.31 -5.82
N ASP A 93 -7.45 11.80 -5.15
CA ASP A 93 -7.92 12.37 -3.89
C ASP A 93 -7.32 11.57 -2.74
N SER A 94 -6.10 11.91 -2.41
CA SER A 94 -5.39 11.34 -1.29
C SER A 94 -4.73 12.42 -0.43
N SER A 95 -4.30 12.02 0.74
CA SER A 95 -3.76 12.95 1.73
C SER A 95 -2.38 13.52 1.35
N PHE A 96 -1.75 13.01 0.30
CA PHE A 96 -0.40 13.39 -0.13
C PHE A 96 -0.34 14.20 -1.43
N ASP A 97 -1.48 14.41 -2.09
CA ASP A 97 -1.60 15.19 -3.32
C ASP A 97 -0.82 14.61 -4.52
N PRO A 98 -1.19 13.39 -4.99
CA PRO A 98 -0.51 12.76 -6.13
C PRO A 98 -0.55 13.62 -7.39
N GLY A 99 -1.55 14.47 -7.54
CA GLY A 99 -1.62 15.37 -8.68
C GLY A 99 -0.49 16.41 -8.73
N ARG A 100 -0.04 16.92 -7.58
CA ARG A 100 1.12 17.82 -7.54
C ARG A 100 2.43 17.05 -7.69
N GLN A 101 2.53 15.85 -7.15
CA GLN A 101 3.68 14.96 -7.37
C GLN A 101 3.80 14.61 -8.85
N ALA A 102 2.70 14.18 -9.49
CA ALA A 102 2.67 13.88 -10.93
C ALA A 102 3.09 15.07 -11.80
N ARG A 103 2.62 16.31 -11.50
CA ARG A 103 3.07 17.52 -12.21
C ARG A 103 4.58 17.71 -12.11
N PHE A 104 5.15 17.53 -10.95
CA PHE A 104 6.59 17.62 -10.75
C PHE A 104 7.34 16.56 -11.57
N LEU A 105 6.88 15.31 -11.55
CA LEU A 105 7.48 14.22 -12.31
C LEU A 105 7.39 14.45 -13.83
N LEU A 106 6.25 14.90 -14.32
CA LEU A 106 6.04 15.26 -15.73
C LEU A 106 6.99 16.36 -16.19
N ALA A 107 7.20 17.40 -15.36
CA ALA A 107 8.14 18.48 -15.64
C ALA A 107 9.60 18.00 -15.71
N ASN A 108 9.92 16.89 -15.05
CA ASN A 108 11.23 16.24 -15.04
C ASN A 108 11.35 15.08 -16.05
N GLY A 109 10.42 14.96 -17.00
CA GLY A 109 10.49 14.02 -18.12
C GLY A 109 10.06 12.59 -17.81
N TYR A 110 9.38 12.35 -16.66
CA TYR A 110 8.74 11.09 -16.36
C TYR A 110 7.30 11.10 -16.85
N SER A 111 6.90 10.10 -17.63
CA SER A 111 5.47 9.86 -17.87
C SER A 111 4.87 9.22 -16.59
N VAL A 112 3.60 9.50 -16.30
CA VAL A 112 3.00 9.12 -15.01
C VAL A 112 1.71 8.33 -15.24
N LEU A 113 1.59 7.21 -14.53
CA LEU A 113 0.34 6.47 -14.36
C LEU A 113 -0.19 6.71 -12.93
N LEU A 114 -1.37 7.32 -12.86
CA LEU A 114 -2.19 7.36 -11.66
C LEU A 114 -3.32 6.36 -11.85
N PHE A 115 -3.47 5.37 -10.97
CA PHE A 115 -4.49 4.33 -11.10
C PHE A 115 -5.11 3.99 -9.74
N ASP A 116 -6.30 3.42 -9.78
CA ASP A 116 -6.96 2.91 -8.58
C ASP A 116 -6.63 1.43 -8.40
N LEU A 117 -6.19 1.07 -7.21
CA LEU A 117 -6.05 -0.32 -6.77
C LEU A 117 -7.39 -1.06 -6.77
N GLU A 118 -7.38 -2.40 -6.74
CA GLU A 118 -8.60 -3.19 -6.63
C GLU A 118 -9.50 -2.68 -5.50
N GLY A 119 -10.80 -2.62 -5.75
CA GLY A 119 -11.80 -2.15 -4.81
C GLY A 119 -11.89 -0.63 -4.66
N HIS A 120 -10.85 0.13 -5.04
CA HIS A 120 -10.78 1.58 -4.86
C HIS A 120 -11.26 2.36 -6.09
N GLY A 121 -11.58 3.63 -5.88
CA GLY A 121 -11.99 4.55 -6.95
C GLY A 121 -13.00 3.94 -7.91
N THR A 122 -12.61 3.78 -9.19
CA THR A 122 -13.44 3.18 -10.24
C THR A 122 -12.97 1.79 -10.69
N SER A 123 -11.93 1.22 -10.07
CA SER A 123 -11.47 -0.14 -10.33
C SER A 123 -12.44 -1.19 -9.80
N GLU A 124 -12.44 -2.38 -10.41
CA GLU A 124 -13.20 -3.52 -9.92
C GLU A 124 -12.66 -4.04 -8.58
N GLY A 125 -13.41 -4.90 -7.92
CA GLY A 125 -13.06 -5.41 -6.58
C GLY A 125 -13.91 -4.78 -5.48
N LEU A 126 -13.77 -5.27 -4.25
CA LEU A 126 -14.57 -4.83 -3.11
C LEU A 126 -13.76 -4.68 -1.82
N ARG A 127 -12.57 -5.27 -1.75
CA ARG A 127 -11.82 -5.42 -0.50
C ARG A 127 -10.35 -5.17 -0.75
N TRP A 128 -9.67 -4.65 0.27
CA TRP A 128 -8.22 -4.54 0.29
C TRP A 128 -7.56 -5.70 1.07
N GLY A 129 -6.28 -5.95 0.81
CA GLY A 129 -5.51 -7.04 1.40
C GLY A 129 -4.18 -6.62 2.04
N LEU A 130 -3.95 -5.33 2.28
CA LEU A 130 -2.68 -4.79 2.80
C LEU A 130 -1.45 -5.21 1.97
N GLY A 131 -1.57 -5.24 0.65
CA GLY A 131 -0.47 -5.64 -0.24
C GLY A 131 -0.51 -7.11 -0.66
N GLN A 132 -1.44 -7.91 -0.16
CA GLN A 132 -1.59 -9.30 -0.59
C GLN A 132 -2.06 -9.41 -2.05
N TYR A 133 -3.05 -8.61 -2.44
CA TYR A 133 -3.63 -8.58 -3.79
C TYR A 133 -3.19 -7.34 -4.57
N GLU A 134 -3.07 -6.21 -3.89
CA GLU A 134 -2.64 -4.95 -4.47
C GLU A 134 -1.25 -5.03 -5.12
N ALA A 135 -0.41 -5.97 -4.67
CA ALA A 135 0.86 -6.24 -5.32
C ALA A 135 0.71 -6.74 -6.77
N ASP A 136 -0.33 -7.54 -7.09
CA ASP A 136 -0.61 -7.97 -8.45
C ASP A 136 -1.13 -6.82 -9.32
N ASP A 137 -1.91 -5.90 -8.73
CA ASP A 137 -2.34 -4.67 -9.38
C ASP A 137 -1.14 -3.82 -9.80
N ILE A 138 -0.16 -3.69 -8.90
CA ILE A 138 1.04 -2.89 -9.15
C ILE A 138 1.92 -3.54 -10.23
N VAL A 139 2.08 -4.86 -10.20
CA VAL A 139 2.80 -5.60 -11.26
C VAL A 139 2.11 -5.37 -12.61
N ALA A 140 0.77 -5.43 -12.67
CA ALA A 140 0.00 -5.14 -13.88
C ALA A 140 0.15 -3.68 -14.33
N ALA A 141 0.11 -2.73 -13.38
CA ALA A 141 0.29 -1.30 -13.65
C ALA A 141 1.68 -0.98 -14.22
N VAL A 142 2.75 -1.60 -13.67
CA VAL A 142 4.12 -1.45 -14.19
C VAL A 142 4.25 -2.06 -15.59
N LYS A 143 3.69 -3.25 -15.84
CA LYS A 143 3.66 -3.87 -17.17
C LYS A 143 2.93 -2.96 -18.17
N PHE A 144 1.78 -2.42 -17.78
CA PHE A 144 1.00 -1.48 -18.60
C PHE A 144 1.79 -0.21 -18.90
N ALA A 145 2.37 0.44 -17.88
CA ALA A 145 3.14 1.68 -18.02
C ALA A 145 4.39 1.48 -18.92
N ALA A 146 5.10 0.37 -18.75
CA ALA A 146 6.25 -0.01 -19.58
C ALA A 146 5.86 -0.16 -21.05
N ALA A 147 4.79 -0.92 -21.34
CA ALA A 147 4.28 -1.10 -22.70
C ALA A 147 3.79 0.23 -23.30
N LYS A 148 3.06 1.04 -22.53
CA LYS A 148 2.52 2.34 -22.94
C LYS A 148 3.61 3.35 -23.30
N ALA A 149 4.71 3.35 -22.52
CA ALA A 149 5.85 4.22 -22.76
C ALA A 149 6.88 3.63 -23.75
N GLY A 150 6.77 2.37 -24.17
CA GLY A 150 7.74 1.69 -25.03
C GLY A 150 9.09 1.47 -24.37
N ILE A 151 9.12 1.18 -23.05
CA ILE A 151 10.34 1.01 -22.24
C ILE A 151 10.34 -0.32 -21.50
N GLY A 152 11.48 -0.69 -20.91
CA GLY A 152 11.56 -1.82 -19.98
C GLY A 152 10.91 -1.51 -18.63
N LYS A 153 10.49 -2.56 -17.90
CA LYS A 153 9.93 -2.42 -16.54
C LYS A 153 10.93 -1.83 -15.54
N ASP A 154 12.21 -2.08 -15.75
CA ASP A 154 13.34 -1.53 -15.00
C ASP A 154 13.45 0.00 -15.11
N ARG A 155 12.81 0.59 -16.11
CA ARG A 155 12.70 2.04 -16.31
C ARG A 155 11.37 2.64 -15.81
N VAL A 156 10.52 1.84 -15.17
CA VAL A 156 9.27 2.26 -14.53
C VAL A 156 9.49 2.28 -13.03
N ALA A 157 9.62 3.47 -12.47
CA ALA A 157 9.69 3.64 -11.01
C ALA A 157 8.31 3.48 -10.38
N THR A 158 8.29 3.14 -9.10
CA THR A 158 7.07 3.08 -8.29
C THR A 158 7.20 4.02 -7.10
N ILE A 159 6.15 4.80 -6.81
CA ILE A 159 6.02 5.62 -5.61
C ILE A 159 4.76 5.17 -4.90
N GLY A 160 4.90 4.63 -3.69
CA GLY A 160 3.77 4.10 -2.93
C GLY A 160 3.67 4.67 -1.53
N GLU A 161 2.45 4.81 -1.04
CA GLU A 161 2.18 5.45 0.24
C GLU A 161 1.36 4.58 1.15
N SER A 162 1.71 4.54 2.43
CA SER A 162 0.96 3.79 3.44
C SER A 162 0.73 2.35 2.96
N MET A 163 -0.53 1.94 2.79
CA MET A 163 -0.89 0.64 2.19
C MET A 163 -0.26 0.45 0.80
N GLY A 164 -0.29 1.49 -0.04
CA GLY A 164 0.36 1.47 -1.36
C GLY A 164 1.87 1.24 -1.26
N GLY A 165 2.54 1.84 -0.28
CA GLY A 165 3.97 1.63 -0.02
C GLY A 165 4.31 0.18 0.36
N GLY A 166 3.55 -0.40 1.29
CA GLY A 166 3.67 -1.82 1.61
C GLY A 166 3.40 -2.72 0.41
N SER A 167 2.38 -2.37 -0.39
CA SER A 167 2.00 -3.11 -1.59
C SER A 167 3.07 -3.05 -2.69
N VAL A 168 3.72 -1.91 -2.87
CA VAL A 168 4.85 -1.76 -3.82
C VAL A 168 6.02 -2.66 -3.42
N LEU A 169 6.37 -2.72 -2.13
CA LEU A 169 7.42 -3.62 -1.67
C LEU A 169 7.05 -5.09 -1.93
N MET A 170 5.80 -5.48 -1.68
CA MET A 170 5.33 -6.84 -2.01
C MET A 170 5.33 -7.10 -3.52
N ALA A 171 5.03 -6.10 -4.36
CA ALA A 171 5.10 -6.21 -5.82
C ALA A 171 6.53 -6.44 -6.32
N VAL A 172 7.53 -5.80 -5.71
CA VAL A 172 8.96 -6.07 -5.98
C VAL A 172 9.32 -7.53 -5.71
N GLY A 173 8.76 -8.13 -4.64
CA GLY A 173 8.96 -9.55 -4.36
C GLY A 173 8.33 -10.49 -5.40
N ARG A 174 7.27 -10.06 -6.10
CA ARG A 174 6.63 -10.83 -7.18
C ARG A 174 7.29 -10.62 -8.54
N ASP A 175 7.74 -9.41 -8.80
CA ASP A 175 8.44 -9.05 -10.05
C ASP A 175 9.67 -8.19 -9.74
N PRO A 176 10.84 -8.82 -9.55
CA PRO A 176 12.09 -8.08 -9.31
C PRO A 176 12.53 -7.21 -10.48
N GLY A 177 11.88 -7.31 -11.65
CA GLY A 177 12.14 -6.45 -12.81
C GLY A 177 11.51 -5.05 -12.72
N ILE A 178 10.73 -4.75 -11.67
CA ILE A 178 10.23 -3.40 -11.40
C ILE A 178 11.40 -2.44 -11.15
N GLY A 179 11.32 -1.22 -11.67
CA GLY A 179 12.36 -0.19 -11.55
C GLY A 179 12.54 0.36 -10.12
N PRO A 180 13.13 1.57 -9.98
CA PRO A 180 13.36 2.20 -8.69
C PRO A 180 12.11 2.33 -7.86
N THR A 181 12.24 2.14 -6.54
CA THR A 181 11.11 2.06 -5.61
C THR A 181 11.27 3.08 -4.49
N VAL A 182 10.28 3.95 -4.36
CA VAL A 182 10.11 4.94 -3.30
C VAL A 182 8.87 4.57 -2.48
N VAL A 183 8.99 4.57 -1.17
CA VAL A 183 7.82 4.33 -0.29
C VAL A 183 7.76 5.38 0.82
N ASP A 184 6.59 5.96 1.02
CA ASP A 184 6.31 6.92 2.09
C ASP A 184 5.37 6.30 3.12
N SER A 185 5.77 6.35 4.39
CA SER A 185 4.98 5.85 5.53
C SER A 185 4.54 4.37 5.38
N ALA A 186 5.42 3.54 4.79
CA ALA A 186 5.15 2.12 4.58
C ALA A 186 5.42 1.29 5.83
N TYR A 187 4.62 0.25 6.05
CA TYR A 187 4.87 -0.71 7.14
C TYR A 187 5.86 -1.80 6.72
N ALA A 188 6.65 -2.25 7.69
CA ALA A 188 7.59 -3.37 7.52
C ALA A 188 6.89 -4.74 7.57
N SER A 189 5.75 -4.82 8.27
CA SER A 189 4.99 -6.06 8.48
C SER A 189 3.51 -5.73 8.69
N ALA A 190 2.63 -6.29 7.87
CA ALA A 190 1.19 -6.10 8.04
C ALA A 190 0.65 -6.72 9.34
N PRO A 191 1.09 -7.91 9.81
CA PRO A 191 0.72 -8.40 11.14
C PRO A 191 1.06 -7.43 12.27
N VAL A 192 2.23 -6.78 12.22
CA VAL A 192 2.67 -5.84 13.26
C VAL A 192 1.80 -4.58 13.23
N VAL A 193 1.68 -3.92 12.07
CA VAL A 193 0.88 -2.69 11.97
C VAL A 193 -0.59 -2.94 12.30
N VAL A 194 -1.17 -4.09 11.93
CA VAL A 194 -2.55 -4.45 12.31
C VAL A 194 -2.67 -4.63 13.82
N GLY A 195 -1.64 -5.18 14.48
CA GLY A 195 -1.59 -5.27 15.95
C GLY A 195 -1.58 -3.88 16.62
N GLU A 196 -0.84 -2.95 16.05
CA GLU A 196 -0.68 -1.58 16.57
C GLU A 196 -1.92 -0.71 16.38
N ILE A 197 -2.49 -0.73 15.16
CA ILE A 197 -3.59 0.18 14.80
C ILE A 197 -4.97 -0.48 14.84
N GLY A 198 -5.04 -1.81 14.86
CA GLY A 198 -6.29 -2.57 14.82
C GLY A 198 -7.31 -2.14 15.89
N PRO A 199 -6.92 -1.98 17.17
CA PRO A 199 -7.82 -1.48 18.20
C PRO A 199 -8.34 -0.06 17.93
N LYS A 200 -7.51 0.82 17.38
CA LYS A 200 -7.88 2.21 17.01
C LYS A 200 -8.96 2.21 15.92
N TYR A 201 -8.82 1.39 14.89
CA TYR A 201 -9.74 1.34 13.76
C TYR A 201 -10.99 0.49 14.00
N SER A 202 -10.88 -0.61 14.75
CA SER A 202 -12.01 -1.47 15.06
C SER A 202 -12.85 -0.97 16.22
N HIS A 203 -12.31 -0.08 17.06
CA HIS A 203 -12.89 0.33 18.35
C HIS A 203 -13.16 -0.87 19.30
N LEU A 204 -12.50 -2.00 19.04
CA LEU A 204 -12.58 -3.19 19.87
C LEU A 204 -11.32 -3.36 20.73
N PRO A 205 -11.43 -3.97 21.91
CA PRO A 205 -10.26 -4.38 22.69
C PRO A 205 -9.29 -5.25 21.88
N ALA A 206 -7.99 -5.09 22.08
CA ALA A 206 -6.92 -5.76 21.32
C ALA A 206 -7.05 -7.29 21.24
N PHE A 207 -7.68 -7.94 22.22
CA PHE A 207 -7.89 -9.39 22.20
C PHE A 207 -8.82 -9.87 21.06
N PHE A 208 -9.56 -8.95 20.38
CA PHE A 208 -10.31 -9.29 19.19
C PHE A 208 -9.46 -9.32 17.91
N THR A 209 -8.28 -8.68 17.88
CA THR A 209 -7.43 -8.61 16.69
C THR A 209 -7.13 -9.99 16.09
N PRO A 210 -6.76 -11.04 16.87
CA PRO A 210 -6.55 -12.38 16.31
C PRO A 210 -7.80 -12.97 15.65
N GLY A 211 -8.97 -12.75 16.25
CA GLY A 211 -10.24 -13.21 15.67
C GLY A 211 -10.60 -12.48 14.37
N LEU A 212 -10.36 -11.15 14.31
CA LEU A 212 -10.54 -10.35 13.10
C LEU A 212 -9.67 -10.88 11.96
N VAL A 213 -8.38 -11.06 12.21
CA VAL A 213 -7.41 -11.59 11.22
C VAL A 213 -7.81 -13.00 10.76
N LEU A 214 -8.22 -13.88 11.70
CA LEU A 214 -8.70 -15.22 11.37
C LEU A 214 -9.94 -15.17 10.47
N MET A 215 -10.93 -14.34 10.80
CA MET A 215 -12.15 -14.21 9.99
C MET A 215 -11.87 -13.59 8.62
N ALA A 216 -11.00 -12.59 8.53
CA ALA A 216 -10.56 -12.01 7.27
C ALA A 216 -9.92 -13.08 6.36
N LYS A 217 -9.07 -13.93 6.91
CA LYS A 217 -8.43 -15.04 6.18
C LYS A 217 -9.44 -16.09 5.73
N LEU A 218 -10.28 -16.60 6.64
CA LEU A 218 -11.17 -17.73 6.36
C LEU A 218 -12.33 -17.37 5.41
N LEU A 219 -12.89 -16.18 5.56
CA LEU A 219 -14.12 -15.80 4.86
C LEU A 219 -13.86 -14.93 3.62
N TYR A 220 -12.74 -14.21 3.60
CA TYR A 220 -12.45 -13.23 2.55
C TYR A 220 -11.10 -13.47 1.87
N ALA A 221 -10.39 -14.54 2.22
CA ALA A 221 -9.06 -14.88 1.72
C ALA A 221 -8.00 -13.76 1.94
N ARG A 222 -8.21 -12.88 2.93
CA ARG A 222 -7.28 -11.79 3.27
C ARG A 222 -6.29 -12.28 4.32
N ASP A 223 -5.18 -12.85 3.87
CA ASP A 223 -4.13 -13.40 4.74
C ASP A 223 -3.07 -12.35 5.08
N VAL A 224 -3.38 -11.54 6.09
CA VAL A 224 -2.48 -10.50 6.60
C VAL A 224 -1.10 -11.06 6.99
N ALA A 225 -1.03 -12.31 7.45
CA ALA A 225 0.22 -12.94 7.88
C ALA A 225 1.21 -13.17 6.72
N SER A 226 0.71 -13.20 5.48
CA SER A 226 1.55 -13.36 4.28
C SER A 226 2.21 -12.05 3.82
N VAL A 227 1.85 -10.90 4.39
CA VAL A 227 2.30 -9.58 3.94
C VAL A 227 3.40 -9.07 4.86
N VAL A 228 4.65 -9.32 4.49
CA VAL A 228 5.84 -8.98 5.27
C VAL A 228 6.87 -8.25 4.38
N PRO A 229 6.64 -6.97 4.07
CA PRO A 229 7.53 -6.19 3.19
C PRO A 229 9.00 -6.19 3.58
N VAL A 230 9.31 -6.24 4.88
CA VAL A 230 10.69 -6.28 5.37
C VAL A 230 11.45 -7.54 4.90
N ASP A 231 10.77 -8.67 4.71
CA ASP A 231 11.38 -9.88 4.19
C ASP A 231 11.69 -9.77 2.69
N VAL A 232 10.84 -9.06 1.94
CA VAL A 232 11.11 -8.74 0.53
C VAL A 232 12.35 -7.84 0.43
N VAL A 233 12.44 -6.78 1.23
CA VAL A 233 13.61 -5.89 1.24
C VAL A 233 14.89 -6.68 1.57
N ARG A 234 14.84 -7.57 2.54
CA ARG A 234 15.98 -8.44 2.91
C ARG A 234 16.36 -9.42 1.82
N ALA A 235 15.39 -9.95 1.09
CA ALA A 235 15.61 -10.92 0.02
C ALA A 235 16.22 -10.31 -1.26
N HIS A 236 16.23 -8.97 -1.39
CA HIS A 236 16.73 -8.24 -2.55
C HIS A 236 17.89 -7.30 -2.20
N PRO A 237 19.05 -7.82 -1.76
CA PRO A 237 20.20 -7.01 -1.34
C PRO A 237 20.81 -6.17 -2.49
N GLU A 238 20.56 -6.52 -3.74
CA GLU A 238 21.00 -5.79 -4.93
C GLU A 238 20.19 -4.51 -5.16
N ARG A 239 18.99 -4.37 -4.56
CA ARG A 239 18.08 -3.26 -4.82
C ARG A 239 18.27 -2.13 -3.81
N ALA A 240 18.28 -0.91 -4.34
CA ALA A 240 18.18 0.27 -3.52
C ALA A 240 16.71 0.72 -3.40
N PHE A 241 16.35 1.22 -2.23
CA PHE A 241 15.04 1.76 -1.90
C PHE A 241 15.19 3.16 -1.30
N LEU A 242 14.22 4.03 -1.58
CA LEU A 242 14.05 5.26 -0.81
C LEU A 242 12.87 5.09 0.14
N PHE A 243 13.15 5.12 1.44
CA PHE A 243 12.15 5.10 2.50
C PHE A 243 11.97 6.53 3.01
N ILE A 244 10.73 7.01 3.01
CA ILE A 244 10.34 8.32 3.53
C ILE A 244 9.41 8.07 4.72
N GLN A 245 9.62 8.77 5.83
CA GLN A 245 8.79 8.58 7.02
C GLN A 245 8.70 9.86 7.84
N CYS A 246 7.48 10.27 8.14
CA CYS A 246 7.23 11.36 9.09
C CYS A 246 7.50 10.92 10.54
N GLU A 247 8.19 11.75 11.32
CA GLU A 247 8.54 11.43 12.72
C GLU A 247 7.32 11.35 13.65
N ASN A 248 6.29 12.14 13.37
CA ASN A 248 5.07 12.20 14.18
C ASN A 248 3.91 11.37 13.56
N ASP A 249 4.24 10.31 12.82
CA ASP A 249 3.25 9.41 12.24
C ASP A 249 2.58 8.57 13.34
N ASP A 250 1.29 8.78 13.55
CA ASP A 250 0.46 8.11 14.56
C ASP A 250 -0.35 6.94 13.98
N THR A 251 -0.15 6.64 12.70
CA THR A 251 -0.83 5.58 11.95
C THR A 251 0.13 4.44 11.62
N VAL A 252 1.26 4.73 10.98
CA VAL A 252 2.35 3.77 10.78
C VAL A 252 3.54 4.24 11.59
N ASN A 253 3.80 3.54 12.70
CA ASN A 253 4.86 3.94 13.63
C ASN A 253 6.22 4.04 12.90
N PRO A 254 6.99 5.11 13.14
CA PRO A 254 8.28 5.33 12.48
C PRO A 254 9.32 4.23 12.62
N HIS A 255 9.16 3.28 13.56
CA HIS A 255 10.04 2.11 13.63
C HIS A 255 9.96 1.25 12.36
N HIS A 256 8.78 1.18 11.69
CA HIS A 256 8.63 0.40 10.47
C HIS A 256 9.61 0.83 9.36
N ALA A 257 9.77 2.13 9.14
CA ALA A 257 10.74 2.62 8.16
C ALA A 257 12.20 2.34 8.57
N ARG A 258 12.50 2.40 9.87
CA ARG A 258 13.83 2.01 10.41
C ARG A 258 14.08 0.52 10.21
N ASP A 259 13.08 -0.33 10.43
CA ASP A 259 13.17 -1.78 10.22
C ASP A 259 13.38 -2.12 8.74
N LEU A 260 12.66 -1.44 7.83
CA LEU A 260 12.84 -1.57 6.38
C LEU A 260 14.26 -1.15 5.97
N LYS A 261 14.74 0.00 6.44
CA LYS A 261 16.10 0.47 6.15
C LYS A 261 17.16 -0.47 6.70
N ALA A 262 16.98 -0.98 7.92
CA ALA A 262 17.91 -1.93 8.54
C ALA A 262 17.94 -3.28 7.82
N ALA A 263 16.84 -3.69 7.20
CA ALA A 263 16.77 -4.91 6.40
C ALA A 263 17.43 -4.77 5.02
N SER A 264 17.57 -3.54 4.50
CA SER A 264 18.18 -3.28 3.20
C SER A 264 19.70 -3.33 3.29
N ALA A 265 20.30 -4.30 2.64
CA ALA A 265 21.76 -4.44 2.57
C ALA A 265 22.40 -3.51 1.51
N ASN A 266 21.62 -2.94 0.59
CA ASN A 266 22.15 -2.05 -0.43
C ASN A 266 22.56 -0.71 0.19
N PRO A 267 23.85 -0.29 0.07
CA PRO A 267 24.32 0.97 0.65
C PRO A 267 23.68 2.22 0.00
N ALA A 268 23.15 2.09 -1.22
CA ALA A 268 22.44 3.16 -1.91
C ALA A 268 20.95 3.27 -1.52
N SER A 269 20.48 2.45 -0.57
CA SER A 269 19.17 2.65 0.04
C SER A 269 19.21 3.79 1.04
N GLU A 270 18.20 4.63 1.00
CA GLU A 270 18.09 5.86 1.80
C GLU A 270 16.91 5.79 2.75
N LEU A 271 17.03 6.40 3.92
CA LEU A 271 15.93 6.69 4.84
C LEU A 271 15.92 8.18 5.12
N TRP A 272 14.87 8.85 4.68
CA TRP A 272 14.60 10.23 5.02
C TRP A 272 13.52 10.30 6.11
N MET A 273 13.94 10.66 7.32
CA MET A 273 13.05 10.94 8.45
C MET A 273 12.64 12.41 8.41
N VAL A 274 11.35 12.68 8.28
CA VAL A 274 10.80 14.03 8.09
C VAL A 274 10.26 14.55 9.41
N ALA A 275 10.86 15.64 9.89
CA ALA A 275 10.42 16.28 11.13
C ALA A 275 9.07 17.01 10.96
N ASN A 276 8.33 17.16 12.07
CA ASN A 276 7.11 17.96 12.13
C ASN A 276 6.03 17.61 11.10
N CYS A 277 5.94 16.36 10.72
CA CYS A 277 4.85 15.86 9.86
C CYS A 277 4.23 14.58 10.41
N GLY A 278 2.97 14.33 10.07
CA GLY A 278 2.20 13.14 10.39
C GLY A 278 2.08 12.20 9.19
N HIS A 279 1.26 11.17 9.30
CA HIS A 279 1.12 10.11 8.30
C HIS A 279 0.97 10.63 6.86
N VAL A 280 1.87 10.20 5.96
CA VAL A 280 1.95 10.57 4.52
C VAL A 280 1.88 12.08 4.24
N LYS A 281 2.49 12.89 5.09
CA LYS A 281 2.50 14.35 4.93
C LYS A 281 3.86 14.91 4.49
N ALA A 282 4.84 14.07 4.19
CA ALA A 282 6.19 14.52 3.81
C ALA A 282 6.15 15.52 2.64
N PHE A 283 5.49 15.18 1.53
CA PHE A 283 5.35 16.07 0.38
C PHE A 283 4.56 17.36 0.70
N ILE A 284 3.52 17.27 1.53
CA ILE A 284 2.67 18.43 1.85
C ILE A 284 3.40 19.44 2.72
N THR A 285 4.18 18.96 3.70
CA THR A 285 4.86 19.80 4.66
C THR A 285 6.25 20.24 4.19
N HIS A 286 6.95 19.40 3.44
CA HIS A 286 8.31 19.61 2.95
C HIS A 286 8.42 19.35 1.44
N PRO A 287 7.65 20.09 0.59
CA PRO A 287 7.53 19.76 -0.82
C PRO A 287 8.86 19.83 -1.57
N GLN A 288 9.71 20.82 -1.29
CA GLN A 288 10.99 20.95 -1.99
C GLN A 288 11.96 19.83 -1.61
N GLU A 289 12.09 19.54 -0.32
CA GLU A 289 12.97 18.46 0.16
C GLU A 289 12.50 17.09 -0.41
N TRP A 290 11.20 16.85 -0.43
CA TRP A 290 10.64 15.63 -1.04
C TRP A 290 11.01 15.53 -2.53
N GLN A 291 10.87 16.62 -3.27
CA GLN A 291 11.23 16.69 -4.68
C GLN A 291 12.72 16.40 -4.90
N ASP A 292 13.57 17.02 -4.08
CA ASP A 292 15.03 16.86 -4.16
C ASP A 292 15.45 15.39 -3.87
N HIS A 293 14.94 14.78 -2.80
CA HIS A 293 15.22 13.40 -2.45
C HIS A 293 14.72 12.42 -3.52
N VAL A 294 13.47 12.56 -3.95
CA VAL A 294 12.86 11.64 -4.94
C VAL A 294 13.57 11.78 -6.28
N LEU A 295 13.81 13.00 -6.76
CA LEU A 295 14.45 13.21 -8.06
C LEU A 295 15.88 12.68 -8.05
N ALA A 296 16.69 13.01 -7.03
CA ALA A 296 18.06 12.51 -6.90
C ALA A 296 18.11 10.98 -6.87
N PHE A 297 17.19 10.35 -6.12
CA PHE A 297 17.09 8.89 -6.04
C PHE A 297 16.74 8.26 -7.39
N LEU A 298 15.77 8.82 -8.11
CA LEU A 298 15.33 8.31 -9.41
C LEU A 298 16.40 8.53 -10.51
N GLU A 299 17.01 9.72 -10.57
CA GLU A 299 18.03 10.05 -11.57
C GLU A 299 19.30 9.24 -11.41
N ALA A 300 19.71 8.95 -10.18
CA ALA A 300 20.86 8.08 -9.92
C ALA A 300 20.67 6.65 -10.48
N ARG A 301 19.43 6.23 -10.79
CA ARG A 301 19.10 4.87 -11.24
C ARG A 301 18.55 4.79 -12.65
N LEU A 302 17.93 5.86 -13.13
CA LEU A 302 17.31 5.91 -14.47
C LEU A 302 18.05 6.87 -15.43
N GLY A 303 19.04 7.56 -14.93
CA GLY A 303 19.75 8.64 -15.63
C GLY A 303 18.97 9.97 -15.59
N PRO A 304 19.64 11.09 -15.87
CA PRO A 304 19.07 12.42 -15.88
C PRO A 304 18.05 12.65 -17.02
#